data_e5344920d4ab624ab76b2fe4fbce8778
#
_entry.id   e5344920d4ab624ab76b2fe4fbce8778
#
_cell.length_a   1.000
_cell.length_b   1.000
_cell.length_c   1.000
_cell.angle_alpha   90.00
_cell.angle_beta   90.00
_cell.angle_gamma   90.00
#
_symmetry.space_group_name_H-M   'P 1'
#
loop_
_entity.id
_entity.type
_entity.pdbx_description
1 polymer ?
#
loop_
_entity_poly.entity_id
_entity_poly.type
_entity_poly.pdbx_seq_one_letter_code
_entity_poly.pdbx_strand_id
1 'polypeptide(L)'
;MEPDCGNQLAMRIKKPNSLGLMAALLAGVWLLGGCAPQPAPTIDGITLQPGSYVTASYRAPGWSAARTAYALSPFTVENARGVAPETFQALLQEEISRALQANGLKADPHSDTVLRGTVSRLEVRGGSLRFITGSITAALTVEGRISRGSEILFAFQDRIKLSSPVNPGAPAPKEKELLLTYAARTCAFHLLNELLLTGPPPKAGKSLQKPEQ
;
A
#
# COMPACT_ATOMS: atom_id res chain seq x y z
N MET A 1 37.29 26.48 65.26
CA MET A 1 36.31 27.20 64.43
C MET A 1 35.43 26.17 63.78
N GLU A 2 34.29 25.87 64.44
CA GLU A 2 33.17 25.12 63.79
C GLU A 2 32.48 26.03 62.82
N PRO A 3 31.79 25.41 61.87
CA PRO A 3 30.37 25.59 61.81
C PRO A 3 29.63 24.28 61.50
N ASP A 4 28.75 23.97 62.12
CA ASP A 4 27.32 24.08 62.34
C ASP A 4 26.44 23.78 61.13
N CYS A 5 25.49 22.91 61.54
CA CYS A 5 24.10 22.77 61.10
C CYS A 5 23.75 22.11 59.80
N GLY A 6 23.31 21.00 59.94
CA GLY A 6 22.03 20.33 59.86
C GLY A 6 20.88 21.07 59.18
N ASN A 7 20.46 20.50 58.06
CA ASN A 7 19.10 20.75 57.61
C ASN A 7 18.47 19.41 57.12
N GLN A 8 17.77 18.76 58.08
CA GLN A 8 16.97 17.59 57.81
C GLN A 8 15.73 18.04 57.03
N LEU A 9 15.74 17.80 55.71
CA LEU A 9 14.55 17.92 54.91
C LEU A 9 13.68 16.66 55.14
N ALA A 10 12.72 16.79 56.05
CA ALA A 10 11.68 15.80 56.25
C ALA A 10 10.81 15.67 54.98
N MET A 11 11.08 14.68 54.14
CA MET A 11 10.18 14.30 53.05
C MET A 11 8.87 13.77 53.64
N ARG A 12 7.87 14.64 53.64
CA ARG A 12 6.47 14.26 53.91
C ARG A 12 5.99 13.37 52.74
N ILE A 13 6.02 12.08 52.97
CA ILE A 13 5.37 11.12 52.06
C ILE A 13 3.87 11.34 52.15
N LYS A 14 3.32 12.03 51.14
CA LYS A 14 1.88 12.23 50.99
C LYS A 14 1.28 10.87 50.60
N LYS A 15 0.42 10.28 51.47
CA LYS A 15 -0.30 9.05 51.17
C LYS A 15 -1.02 9.20 49.83
N PRO A 16 -0.84 8.26 48.88
CA PRO A 16 -1.55 8.32 47.60
C PRO A 16 -3.05 8.10 47.89
N ASN A 17 -3.87 9.04 47.44
CA ASN A 17 -5.31 8.91 47.50
C ASN A 17 -5.72 7.70 46.66
N SER A 18 -6.51 6.80 47.23
CA SER A 18 -6.99 5.58 46.56
C SER A 18 -7.72 5.81 45.24
N LEU A 19 -8.24 7.02 45.03
CA LEU A 19 -8.83 7.44 43.73
C LEU A 19 -7.79 7.53 42.62
N GLY A 20 -6.55 7.95 42.91
CA GLY A 20 -5.48 8.05 41.91
C GLY A 20 -5.00 6.69 41.40
N LEU A 21 -5.01 5.68 42.28
CA LEU A 21 -4.61 4.33 41.89
C LEU A 21 -5.63 3.64 40.98
N MET A 22 -6.93 3.86 41.21
CA MET A 22 -7.99 3.35 40.32
C MET A 22 -7.97 4.00 38.92
N ALA A 23 -7.71 5.30 38.83
CA ALA A 23 -7.59 6.00 37.55
C ALA A 23 -6.39 5.50 36.75
N ALA A 24 -5.26 5.19 37.38
CA ALA A 24 -4.07 4.65 36.73
C ALA A 24 -4.30 3.20 36.21
N LEU A 25 -5.06 2.38 36.93
CA LEU A 25 -5.41 1.02 36.50
C LEU A 25 -6.39 1.04 35.30
N LEU A 26 -7.36 1.96 35.26
CA LEU A 26 -8.29 2.10 34.16
C LEU A 26 -7.58 2.61 32.89
N ALA A 27 -6.62 3.54 33.00
CA ALA A 27 -5.82 4.01 31.85
C ALA A 27 -4.90 2.90 31.30
N GLY A 28 -4.39 2.01 32.12
CA GLY A 28 -3.55 0.87 31.72
C GLY A 28 -4.27 -0.17 30.87
N VAL A 29 -5.57 -0.38 31.09
CA VAL A 29 -6.38 -1.35 30.32
C VAL A 29 -6.64 -0.84 28.88
N TRP A 30 -6.70 0.47 28.67
CA TRP A 30 -6.89 1.05 27.32
C TRP A 30 -5.63 0.98 26.44
N LEU A 31 -4.44 0.87 27.03
CA LEU A 31 -3.18 0.75 26.28
C LEU A 31 -2.89 -0.70 25.84
N LEU A 32 -3.61 -1.69 26.37
CA LEU A 32 -3.55 -3.10 25.96
C LEU A 32 -4.56 -3.45 24.86
N GLY A 33 -5.28 -2.45 24.31
CA GLY A 33 -6.06 -2.58 23.09
C GLY A 33 -5.12 -2.90 21.92
N GLY A 34 -4.63 -4.15 21.90
CA GLY A 34 -3.74 -4.67 20.86
C GLY A 34 -4.35 -4.39 19.49
N CYS A 35 -3.52 -3.99 18.53
CA CYS A 35 -3.89 -3.90 17.15
C CYS A 35 -4.57 -5.21 16.75
N ALA A 36 -5.91 -5.22 16.69
CA ALA A 36 -6.62 -6.35 16.13
C ALA A 36 -6.06 -6.56 14.73
N PRO A 37 -5.61 -7.77 14.39
CA PRO A 37 -5.10 -8.03 13.06
C PRO A 37 -6.18 -7.66 12.05
N GLN A 38 -5.84 -6.80 11.10
CA GLN A 38 -6.78 -6.47 10.03
C GLN A 38 -7.14 -7.75 9.28
N PRO A 39 -8.42 -7.99 9.01
CA PRO A 39 -8.83 -9.17 8.23
C PRO A 39 -8.10 -9.14 6.88
N ALA A 40 -7.63 -10.31 6.45
CA ALA A 40 -6.99 -10.45 5.15
C ALA A 40 -7.96 -10.01 4.05
N PRO A 41 -7.51 -9.24 3.03
CA PRO A 41 -8.36 -8.81 1.95
C PRO A 41 -8.87 -10.01 1.14
N THR A 42 -10.08 -9.89 0.61
CA THR A 42 -10.71 -10.93 -0.23
C THR A 42 -11.13 -10.35 -1.57
N ILE A 43 -10.93 -11.11 -2.64
CA ILE A 43 -11.42 -10.79 -3.99
C ILE A 43 -12.25 -11.99 -4.46
N ASP A 44 -13.53 -11.77 -4.78
CA ASP A 44 -14.45 -12.82 -5.23
C ASP A 44 -14.46 -14.06 -4.32
N GLY A 45 -14.40 -13.87 -3.01
CA GLY A 45 -14.39 -14.95 -2.02
C GLY A 45 -13.03 -15.61 -1.78
N ILE A 46 -11.98 -15.22 -2.52
CA ILE A 46 -10.63 -15.72 -2.32
C ILE A 46 -9.89 -14.83 -1.33
N THR A 47 -9.37 -15.42 -0.26
CA THR A 47 -8.53 -14.72 0.71
C THR A 47 -7.13 -14.54 0.15
N LEU A 48 -6.65 -13.28 0.10
CA LEU A 48 -5.30 -12.96 -0.33
C LEU A 48 -4.31 -13.14 0.83
N GLN A 49 -3.09 -13.52 0.49
CA GLN A 49 -1.95 -13.57 1.42
C GLN A 49 -1.05 -12.35 1.19
N PRO A 50 -0.22 -11.95 2.16
CA PRO A 50 0.76 -10.88 1.94
C PRO A 50 1.61 -11.17 0.70
N GLY A 51 1.65 -10.20 -0.24
CA GLY A 51 2.45 -10.30 -1.46
C GLY A 51 3.91 -9.90 -1.21
N SER A 52 4.78 -10.16 -2.18
CA SER A 52 6.18 -9.73 -2.13
C SER A 52 6.38 -8.32 -2.68
N TYR A 53 5.66 -7.97 -3.74
CA TYR A 53 5.71 -6.68 -4.41
C TYR A 53 4.40 -5.91 -4.30
N VAL A 54 3.28 -6.61 -4.24
CA VAL A 54 1.96 -6.03 -3.98
C VAL A 54 1.60 -6.16 -2.50
N THR A 55 0.61 -5.42 -2.05
CA THR A 55 0.16 -5.50 -0.64
C THR A 55 -0.34 -6.90 -0.28
N ALA A 56 -1.12 -7.52 -1.16
CA ALA A 56 -1.61 -8.88 -0.98
C ALA A 56 -1.87 -9.56 -2.33
N SER A 57 -1.66 -10.88 -2.40
CA SER A 57 -1.88 -11.64 -3.62
C SER A 57 -2.39 -13.06 -3.34
N TYR A 58 -2.97 -13.66 -4.37
CA TYR A 58 -3.31 -15.08 -4.46
C TYR A 58 -2.79 -15.62 -5.79
N ARG A 59 -2.30 -16.83 -5.77
CA ARG A 59 -1.87 -17.57 -6.95
C ARG A 59 -2.41 -18.99 -6.89
N ALA A 60 -3.08 -19.42 -7.95
CA ALA A 60 -3.55 -20.80 -8.05
C ALA A 60 -2.37 -21.77 -8.08
N PRO A 61 -2.47 -22.91 -7.39
CA PRO A 61 -1.41 -23.93 -7.38
C PRO A 61 -1.04 -24.37 -8.80
N GLY A 62 0.27 -24.41 -9.08
CA GLY A 62 0.79 -24.84 -10.39
C GLY A 62 0.62 -23.84 -11.54
N TRP A 63 -0.07 -22.72 -11.35
CA TRP A 63 -0.19 -21.70 -12.38
C TRP A 63 1.08 -20.84 -12.49
N SER A 64 1.42 -20.47 -13.73
CA SER A 64 2.57 -19.62 -14.05
C SER A 64 2.19 -18.58 -15.09
N ALA A 65 2.45 -17.33 -14.80
CA ALA A 65 2.21 -16.20 -15.70
C ALA A 65 2.98 -16.33 -17.01
N ALA A 66 4.23 -16.79 -16.98
CA ALA A 66 5.10 -16.91 -18.15
C ALA A 66 4.60 -17.93 -19.20
N ARG A 67 3.70 -18.84 -18.79
CA ARG A 67 3.12 -19.87 -19.69
C ARG A 67 1.71 -19.55 -20.15
N THR A 68 1.19 -18.40 -19.77
CA THR A 68 -0.20 -18.03 -20.01
C THR A 68 -0.24 -16.81 -20.93
N ALA A 69 -1.03 -16.88 -22.01
CA ALA A 69 -1.43 -15.70 -22.75
C ALA A 69 -2.70 -15.11 -22.11
N TYR A 70 -2.83 -13.79 -22.07
CA TYR A 70 -4.03 -13.16 -21.53
C TYR A 70 -4.47 -11.95 -22.35
N ALA A 71 -5.80 -11.79 -22.40
CA ALA A 71 -6.42 -10.55 -22.80
C ALA A 71 -6.31 -9.53 -21.65
N LEU A 72 -5.92 -8.30 -21.96
CA LEU A 72 -5.90 -7.21 -21.01
C LEU A 72 -7.20 -6.40 -21.15
N SER A 73 -8.10 -6.56 -20.17
CA SER A 73 -9.31 -5.76 -20.09
C SER A 73 -9.01 -4.39 -19.47
N PRO A 74 -9.68 -3.31 -19.89
CA PRO A 74 -9.52 -2.01 -19.25
C PRO A 74 -9.79 -2.07 -17.75
N PHE A 75 -8.91 -1.44 -16.97
CA PHE A 75 -9.14 -1.24 -15.54
C PHE A 75 -10.22 -0.18 -15.35
N THR A 76 -11.13 -0.39 -14.42
CA THR A 76 -12.13 0.61 -14.04
C THR A 76 -11.60 1.52 -12.93
N VAL A 77 -12.04 2.77 -12.86
CA VAL A 77 -11.70 3.71 -11.79
C VAL A 77 -13.00 4.15 -11.10
N GLU A 78 -13.20 3.74 -9.85
CA GLU A 78 -14.45 4.00 -9.13
C GLU A 78 -14.44 5.32 -8.37
N ASN A 79 -13.39 5.56 -7.59
CA ASN A 79 -13.29 6.71 -6.69
C ASN A 79 -12.05 7.53 -7.01
N ALA A 80 -12.19 8.56 -7.84
CA ALA A 80 -11.12 9.49 -8.17
C ALA A 80 -11.36 10.88 -7.53
N ARG A 81 -10.30 11.43 -6.93
CA ARG A 81 -10.30 12.78 -6.37
C ARG A 81 -9.07 13.54 -6.85
N GLY A 82 -9.30 14.73 -7.44
CA GLY A 82 -8.25 15.60 -7.91
C GLY A 82 -7.64 15.22 -9.27
N VAL A 83 -8.24 14.23 -9.98
CA VAL A 83 -7.86 13.78 -11.31
C VAL A 83 -9.08 13.22 -12.06
N ALA A 84 -9.09 13.33 -13.39
CA ALA A 84 -10.11 12.70 -14.23
C ALA A 84 -9.87 11.17 -14.27
N PRO A 85 -10.90 10.35 -13.97
CA PRO A 85 -10.77 8.89 -13.93
C PRO A 85 -10.25 8.30 -15.23
N GLU A 86 -10.74 8.79 -16.36
CA GLU A 86 -10.43 8.29 -17.71
C GLU A 86 -8.95 8.51 -18.07
N THR A 87 -8.39 9.64 -17.64
CA THR A 87 -6.97 9.95 -17.85
C THR A 87 -6.08 8.96 -17.14
N PHE A 88 -6.39 8.64 -15.88
CA PHE A 88 -5.61 7.68 -15.13
C PHE A 88 -5.82 6.24 -15.63
N GLN A 89 -7.04 5.90 -16.02
CA GLN A 89 -7.37 4.60 -16.60
C GLN A 89 -6.52 4.31 -17.84
N ALA A 90 -6.47 5.27 -18.80
CA ALA A 90 -5.68 5.13 -20.01
C ALA A 90 -4.19 4.98 -19.70
N LEU A 91 -3.67 5.79 -18.78
CA LEU A 91 -2.27 5.76 -18.34
C LEU A 91 -1.91 4.43 -17.70
N LEU A 92 -2.74 3.93 -16.79
CA LEU A 92 -2.53 2.64 -16.10
C LEU A 92 -2.55 1.48 -17.09
N GLN A 93 -3.50 1.49 -18.03
CA GLN A 93 -3.61 0.49 -19.09
C GLN A 93 -2.35 0.45 -19.96
N GLU A 94 -1.85 1.62 -20.36
CA GLU A 94 -0.63 1.75 -21.15
C GLU A 94 0.60 1.23 -20.42
N GLU A 95 0.79 1.62 -19.14
CA GLU A 95 1.96 1.20 -18.37
C GLU A 95 1.93 -0.31 -18.06
N ILE A 96 0.75 -0.89 -17.76
CA ILE A 96 0.61 -2.34 -17.58
C ILE A 96 0.91 -3.07 -18.92
N SER A 97 0.31 -2.64 -20.03
CA SER A 97 0.55 -3.25 -21.34
C SER A 97 2.03 -3.22 -21.71
N ARG A 98 2.68 -2.07 -21.53
CA ARG A 98 4.11 -1.88 -21.80
C ARG A 98 4.97 -2.80 -20.92
N ALA A 99 4.67 -2.89 -19.63
CA ALA A 99 5.41 -3.74 -18.70
C ALA A 99 5.29 -5.22 -19.07
N LEU A 100 4.09 -5.70 -19.39
CA LEU A 100 3.85 -7.08 -19.80
C LEU A 100 4.60 -7.42 -21.09
N GLN A 101 4.49 -6.58 -22.11
CA GLN A 101 5.16 -6.78 -23.42
C GLN A 101 6.68 -6.77 -23.29
N ALA A 102 7.25 -5.82 -22.56
CA ALA A 102 8.69 -5.70 -22.36
C ALA A 102 9.32 -6.94 -21.67
N ASN A 103 8.50 -7.71 -20.93
CA ASN A 103 8.95 -8.92 -20.23
C ASN A 103 8.48 -10.23 -20.89
N GLY A 104 8.05 -10.16 -22.15
CA GLY A 104 7.70 -11.34 -22.95
C GLY A 104 6.42 -12.04 -22.48
N LEU A 105 5.62 -11.39 -21.66
CA LEU A 105 4.31 -11.89 -21.26
C LEU A 105 3.33 -11.65 -22.43
N LYS A 106 2.74 -12.74 -22.93
CA LYS A 106 1.94 -12.70 -24.15
C LYS A 106 0.61 -12.00 -23.89
N ALA A 107 0.43 -10.83 -24.49
CA ALA A 107 -0.90 -10.22 -24.64
C ALA A 107 -1.57 -10.82 -25.89
N ASP A 108 -2.71 -11.49 -25.70
CA ASP A 108 -3.54 -12.04 -26.77
C ASP A 108 -4.98 -11.60 -26.55
N PRO A 109 -5.53 -10.71 -27.38
CA PRO A 109 -6.91 -10.24 -27.25
C PRO A 109 -7.96 -11.34 -27.35
N HIS A 110 -7.62 -12.49 -27.95
CA HIS A 110 -8.51 -13.63 -28.13
C HIS A 110 -8.36 -14.70 -27.03
N SER A 111 -7.48 -14.45 -26.03
CA SER A 111 -7.30 -15.38 -24.91
C SER A 111 -8.58 -15.48 -24.06
N ASP A 112 -8.92 -16.71 -23.65
CA ASP A 112 -9.96 -16.99 -22.66
C ASP A 112 -9.56 -16.58 -21.24
N THR A 113 -8.27 -16.29 -21.07
CA THR A 113 -7.69 -15.84 -19.80
C THR A 113 -7.60 -14.32 -19.81
N VAL A 114 -8.26 -13.68 -18.87
CA VAL A 114 -8.40 -12.21 -18.85
C VAL A 114 -7.78 -11.62 -17.60
N LEU A 115 -6.89 -10.64 -17.78
CA LEU A 115 -6.43 -9.73 -16.72
C LEU A 115 -7.37 -8.52 -16.68
N ARG A 116 -8.02 -8.30 -15.55
CA ARG A 116 -8.89 -7.15 -15.30
C ARG A 116 -8.70 -6.64 -13.88
N GLY A 117 -9.06 -5.38 -13.64
CA GLY A 117 -8.95 -4.81 -12.31
C GLY A 117 -9.77 -3.53 -12.13
N THR A 118 -9.77 -3.08 -10.89
CA THR A 118 -10.47 -1.89 -10.44
C THR A 118 -9.54 -1.04 -9.58
N VAL A 119 -9.50 0.24 -9.87
CA VAL A 119 -8.91 1.26 -9.00
C VAL A 119 -10.02 1.72 -8.04
N SER A 120 -10.05 1.12 -6.86
CA SER A 120 -11.09 1.40 -5.86
C SER A 120 -10.89 2.76 -5.18
N ARG A 121 -9.66 3.29 -5.21
CA ARG A 121 -9.31 4.63 -4.70
C ARG A 121 -8.18 5.23 -5.52
N LEU A 122 -8.39 6.46 -5.96
CA LEU A 122 -7.37 7.32 -6.55
C LEU A 122 -7.51 8.72 -5.97
N GLU A 123 -6.51 9.19 -5.26
CA GLU A 123 -6.55 10.50 -4.62
C GLU A 123 -5.26 11.27 -4.86
N VAL A 124 -5.36 12.48 -5.42
CA VAL A 124 -4.25 13.40 -5.59
C VAL A 124 -4.52 14.65 -4.76
N ARG A 125 -3.66 14.87 -3.75
CA ARG A 125 -3.71 16.02 -2.84
C ARG A 125 -2.54 16.95 -3.09
N GLY A 126 -2.68 18.21 -2.74
CA GLY A 126 -1.61 19.20 -2.82
C GLY A 126 -1.84 20.25 -3.89
N GLY A 127 -3.07 20.69 -4.08
CA GLY A 127 -3.44 21.80 -4.98
C GLY A 127 -2.91 23.16 -4.52
N SER A 128 -3.81 24.12 -4.24
CA SER A 128 -3.46 25.47 -3.80
C SER A 128 -2.73 25.56 -2.45
N LEU A 129 -2.91 24.54 -1.58
CA LEU A 129 -2.24 24.48 -0.28
C LEU A 129 -0.84 23.83 -0.32
N ARG A 130 -0.33 23.46 -1.51
CA ARG A 130 0.97 22.80 -1.67
C ARG A 130 2.15 23.56 -1.05
N PHE A 131 2.09 24.89 -1.09
CA PHE A 131 3.14 25.74 -0.50
C PHE A 131 3.18 25.67 1.02
N ILE A 132 2.06 25.29 1.65
CA ILE A 132 1.94 25.10 3.11
C ILE A 132 2.32 23.66 3.46
N THR A 133 1.90 22.67 2.67
CA THR A 133 2.13 21.24 2.94
C THR A 133 3.49 20.73 2.46
N GLY A 134 4.19 21.50 1.63
CA GLY A 134 5.51 21.17 1.11
C GLY A 134 5.57 19.98 0.14
N SER A 135 4.42 19.38 -0.23
CA SER A 135 4.39 18.22 -1.13
C SER A 135 3.06 18.05 -1.85
N ILE A 136 3.10 17.39 -3.00
CA ILE A 136 1.95 16.79 -3.67
C ILE A 136 1.98 15.29 -3.40
N THR A 137 0.85 14.70 -3.04
CA THR A 137 0.74 13.28 -2.75
C THR A 137 -0.27 12.61 -3.68
N ALA A 138 0.03 11.38 -4.11
CA ALA A 138 -0.91 10.48 -4.75
C ALA A 138 -1.08 9.22 -3.91
N ALA A 139 -2.31 8.80 -3.69
CA ALA A 139 -2.66 7.55 -3.04
C ALA A 139 -3.55 6.73 -3.98
N LEU A 140 -3.18 5.48 -4.19
CA LEU A 140 -3.82 4.56 -5.11
C LEU A 140 -4.09 3.25 -4.39
N THR A 141 -5.30 2.70 -4.57
CA THR A 141 -5.63 1.32 -4.22
C THR A 141 -6.14 0.65 -5.47
N VAL A 142 -5.48 -0.43 -5.88
CA VAL A 142 -5.79 -1.21 -7.07
C VAL A 142 -6.06 -2.65 -6.65
N GLU A 143 -7.10 -3.23 -7.20
CA GLU A 143 -7.43 -4.63 -7.09
C GLU A 143 -7.53 -5.22 -8.50
N GLY A 144 -7.04 -6.44 -8.67
CA GLY A 144 -7.13 -7.07 -9.98
C GLY A 144 -7.02 -8.57 -9.90
N ARG A 145 -7.40 -9.20 -11.01
CA ARG A 145 -7.36 -10.65 -11.14
C ARG A 145 -7.09 -11.10 -12.56
N ILE A 146 -6.48 -12.25 -12.67
CA ILE A 146 -6.39 -13.04 -13.90
C ILE A 146 -7.32 -14.24 -13.71
N SER A 147 -8.28 -14.39 -14.61
CA SER A 147 -9.26 -15.48 -14.56
C SER A 147 -9.44 -16.14 -15.92
N ARG A 148 -9.75 -17.43 -15.91
CA ARG A 148 -10.18 -18.21 -17.07
C ARG A 148 -11.59 -18.73 -16.78
N GLY A 149 -12.58 -18.15 -17.48
CA GLY A 149 -13.98 -18.39 -17.13
C GLY A 149 -14.25 -18.00 -15.66
N SER A 150 -14.72 -18.95 -14.85
CA SER A 150 -14.96 -18.76 -13.41
C SER A 150 -13.74 -19.04 -12.53
N GLU A 151 -12.68 -19.62 -13.07
CA GLU A 151 -11.47 -19.96 -12.32
C GLU A 151 -10.58 -18.72 -12.16
N ILE A 152 -10.23 -18.39 -10.92
CA ILE A 152 -9.27 -17.33 -10.61
C ILE A 152 -7.87 -17.94 -10.50
N LEU A 153 -7.00 -17.55 -11.42
CA LEU A 153 -5.62 -18.03 -11.52
C LEU A 153 -4.66 -17.18 -10.70
N PHE A 154 -4.94 -15.89 -10.60
CA PHE A 154 -4.19 -14.92 -9.83
C PHE A 154 -5.10 -13.77 -9.40
N ALA A 155 -4.92 -13.27 -8.19
CA ALA A 155 -5.59 -12.06 -7.72
C ALA A 155 -4.61 -11.23 -6.90
N PHE A 156 -4.77 -9.90 -6.89
CA PHE A 156 -3.92 -9.01 -6.13
C PHE A 156 -4.67 -7.77 -5.65
N GLN A 157 -4.20 -7.23 -4.54
CA GLN A 157 -4.51 -5.89 -4.08
C GLN A 157 -3.19 -5.15 -3.86
N ASP A 158 -3.09 -3.92 -4.35
CA ASP A 158 -1.94 -3.07 -4.10
C ASP A 158 -2.34 -1.69 -3.59
N ARG A 159 -1.54 -1.14 -2.67
CA ARG A 159 -1.72 0.17 -2.08
C ARG A 159 -0.45 0.97 -2.26
N ILE A 160 -0.53 1.97 -3.12
CA ILE A 160 0.60 2.81 -3.49
C ILE A 160 0.38 4.20 -2.94
N LYS A 161 1.40 4.74 -2.27
CA LYS A 161 1.43 6.12 -1.82
C LYS A 161 2.74 6.75 -2.26
N LEU A 162 2.63 7.79 -3.06
CA LEU A 162 3.76 8.56 -3.57
C LEU A 162 3.66 10.00 -3.09
N SER A 163 4.79 10.64 -2.93
CA SER A 163 4.87 12.06 -2.63
C SER A 163 5.98 12.68 -3.45
N SER A 164 5.72 13.86 -3.99
CA SER A 164 6.70 14.68 -4.69
C SER A 164 6.91 15.95 -3.88
N PRO A 165 8.16 16.34 -3.57
CA PRO A 165 8.42 17.64 -2.99
C PRO A 165 7.96 18.73 -3.97
N VAL A 166 7.46 19.83 -3.44
CA VAL A 166 7.07 20.97 -4.28
C VAL A 166 8.31 21.56 -4.95
N ASN A 167 8.27 21.62 -6.27
CA ASN A 167 9.24 22.39 -7.05
C ASN A 167 8.67 23.81 -7.29
N PRO A 168 9.26 24.87 -6.67
CA PRO A 168 8.73 26.23 -6.80
C PRO A 168 8.66 26.74 -8.25
N GLY A 169 9.47 26.20 -9.15
CA GLY A 169 9.51 26.57 -10.57
C GLY A 169 8.58 25.76 -11.49
N ALA A 170 8.00 24.66 -11.01
CA ALA A 170 7.18 23.81 -11.84
C ALA A 170 5.67 24.15 -11.69
N PRO A 171 4.91 24.20 -12.81
CA PRO A 171 3.46 24.33 -12.76
C PRO A 171 2.81 23.12 -12.07
N ALA A 172 1.88 23.37 -11.14
CA ALA A 172 1.17 22.31 -10.42
C ALA A 172 0.54 21.21 -11.30
N PRO A 173 -0.05 21.50 -12.47
CA PRO A 173 -0.58 20.47 -13.36
C PRO A 173 0.46 19.48 -13.83
N LYS A 174 1.66 19.93 -14.22
CA LYS A 174 2.77 19.07 -14.66
C LYS A 174 3.28 18.17 -13.53
N GLU A 175 3.41 18.68 -12.31
CA GLU A 175 3.80 17.88 -11.15
C GLU A 175 2.78 16.78 -10.86
N LYS A 176 1.48 17.10 -10.96
CA LYS A 176 0.41 16.10 -10.79
C LYS A 176 0.47 15.01 -11.87
N GLU A 177 0.65 15.40 -13.13
CA GLU A 177 0.76 14.47 -14.26
C GLU A 177 1.94 13.51 -14.09
N LEU A 178 3.10 14.03 -13.74
CA LEU A 178 4.29 13.22 -13.45
C LEU A 178 4.03 12.25 -12.29
N LEU A 179 3.40 12.72 -11.21
CA LEU A 179 3.11 11.88 -10.04
C LEU A 179 2.12 10.76 -10.39
N LEU A 180 1.12 11.02 -11.25
CA LEU A 180 0.19 10.02 -11.75
C LEU A 180 0.90 8.99 -12.65
N THR A 181 1.80 9.44 -13.52
CA THR A 181 2.62 8.57 -14.35
C THR A 181 3.48 7.65 -13.47
N TYR A 182 4.12 8.18 -12.45
CA TYR A 182 4.88 7.37 -11.49
C TYR A 182 3.99 6.39 -10.72
N ALA A 183 2.77 6.78 -10.33
CA ALA A 183 1.84 5.90 -9.65
C ALA A 183 1.40 4.73 -10.54
N ALA A 184 1.05 4.99 -11.80
CA ALA A 184 0.68 3.96 -12.77
C ALA A 184 1.86 3.01 -13.06
N ARG A 185 3.05 3.56 -13.25
CA ARG A 185 4.28 2.80 -13.49
C ARG A 185 4.67 1.94 -12.30
N THR A 186 4.55 2.47 -11.08
CA THR A 186 4.80 1.71 -9.86
C THR A 186 3.82 0.54 -9.73
N CYS A 187 2.53 0.78 -10.01
CA CYS A 187 1.53 -0.29 -10.02
C CYS A 187 1.86 -1.39 -11.04
N ALA A 188 2.20 -1.00 -12.27
CA ALA A 188 2.58 -1.94 -13.32
C ALA A 188 3.85 -2.74 -12.94
N PHE A 189 4.83 -2.09 -12.32
CA PHE A 189 6.06 -2.72 -11.85
C PHE A 189 5.80 -3.72 -10.72
N HIS A 190 4.99 -3.35 -9.72
CA HIS A 190 4.62 -4.25 -8.61
C HIS A 190 3.86 -5.47 -9.14
N LEU A 191 2.84 -5.26 -9.97
CA LEU A 191 2.08 -6.33 -10.59
C LEU A 191 2.98 -7.28 -11.38
N LEU A 192 3.85 -6.74 -12.25
CA LEU A 192 4.76 -7.54 -13.07
C LEU A 192 5.68 -8.41 -12.22
N ASN A 193 6.33 -7.82 -11.22
CA ASN A 193 7.25 -8.57 -10.36
C ASN A 193 6.52 -9.64 -9.55
N GLU A 194 5.31 -9.34 -9.04
CA GLU A 194 4.50 -10.34 -8.35
C GLU A 194 4.10 -11.50 -9.29
N LEU A 195 3.76 -11.20 -10.57
CA LEU A 195 3.43 -12.21 -11.57
C LEU A 195 4.61 -13.11 -11.92
N LEU A 196 5.82 -12.56 -11.97
CA LEU A 196 7.04 -13.27 -12.35
C LEU A 196 7.65 -14.11 -11.21
N LEU A 197 7.15 -13.98 -9.99
CA LEU A 197 7.60 -14.84 -8.89
C LEU A 197 7.34 -16.31 -9.20
N THR A 198 8.38 -17.11 -9.14
CA THR A 198 8.38 -18.57 -9.43
C THR A 198 8.44 -19.42 -8.17
N GLY A 199 7.89 -18.97 -7.07
CA GLY A 199 7.89 -19.72 -5.80
C GLY A 199 6.74 -19.34 -4.88
N PRO A 200 6.51 -20.09 -3.80
CA PRO A 200 5.60 -19.63 -2.76
C PRO A 200 6.13 -18.31 -2.18
N PRO A 201 5.23 -17.37 -1.81
CA PRO A 201 5.65 -16.11 -1.21
C PRO A 201 6.56 -16.40 0.00
N PRO A 202 7.59 -15.58 0.23
CA PRO A 202 8.44 -15.75 1.40
C PRO A 202 7.57 -15.69 2.65
N LYS A 203 7.68 -16.72 3.50
CA LYS A 203 6.95 -16.76 4.78
C LYS A 203 7.23 -15.45 5.52
N ALA A 204 6.20 -14.69 5.81
CA ALA A 204 6.27 -13.50 6.64
C ALA A 204 6.87 -13.90 8.00
N GLY A 205 8.13 -13.56 8.26
CA GLY A 205 8.77 -13.93 9.51
C GLY A 205 10.28 -14.07 9.46
N LYS A 206 10.99 -13.11 8.87
CA LYS A 206 12.35 -12.75 9.32
C LYS A 206 12.50 -11.25 9.13
N SER A 207 12.30 -10.51 10.22
CA SER A 207 12.81 -9.14 10.31
C SER A 207 14.28 -9.17 9.88
N LEU A 208 14.63 -8.35 8.91
CA LEU A 208 16.02 -8.07 8.56
C LEU A 208 16.74 -7.66 9.86
N GLN A 209 17.53 -8.57 10.40
CA GLN A 209 18.50 -8.22 11.42
C GLN A 209 19.41 -7.16 10.82
N LYS A 210 19.33 -5.97 11.43
CA LYS A 210 20.23 -4.85 11.15
C LYS A 210 21.65 -5.37 11.36
N PRO A 211 22.58 -5.23 10.40
CA PRO A 211 23.97 -5.56 10.65
C PRO A 211 24.49 -4.64 11.76
N GLU A 212 24.93 -5.25 12.86
CA GLU A 212 25.71 -4.54 13.88
C GLU A 212 27.02 -4.06 13.24
N GLN A 213 27.23 -2.75 13.32
CA GLN A 213 28.53 -2.11 13.08
C GLN A 213 29.27 -1.95 14.40
#